data_2fbda2717d5954518ceba931609ba903
#
_entry.id   2fbda2717d5954518ceba931609ba903
#
_cell.length_a   1.000
_cell.length_b   1.000
_cell.length_c   1.000
_cell.angle_alpha   90.00
_cell.angle_beta   90.00
_cell.angle_gamma   90.00
#
_symmetry.space_group_name_H-M   'P 1'
#
loop_
_entity.id
_entity.type
_entity.pdbx_description
1 polymer ?
#
loop_
_entity_poly.entity_id
_entity_poly.type
_entity_poly.pdbx_seq_one_letter_code
_entity_poly.pdbx_strand_id
1 'polypeptide(L)'
;MFSSVILRKVCPLLVACLLLAQRANAQSGQFGEVAFANSGAAPAQPAFLRGVALLHNFQYDEAAAAFREAQHLDPGFAMAYWGEAMTYNHGVWREQDSVAPRGARARGCVA
;
A
#
# COMPACT_ATOMS: atom_id res chain seq x y z
N MET A 1 34.19 -13.48 -32.52
CA MET A 1 35.03 -13.23 -31.35
C MET A 1 34.48 -12.12 -30.44
N PHE A 2 33.70 -11.20 -30.92
CA PHE A 2 33.08 -10.12 -30.12
C PHE A 2 31.83 -10.55 -29.31
N SER A 3 31.18 -11.64 -29.64
CA SER A 3 29.92 -12.09 -29.02
C SER A 3 30.07 -12.63 -27.58
N SER A 4 31.18 -13.25 -27.26
CA SER A 4 31.35 -13.95 -25.98
C SER A 4 31.62 -13.02 -24.79
N VAL A 5 32.20 -11.85 -25.01
CA VAL A 5 32.53 -10.89 -23.96
C VAL A 5 31.32 -10.08 -23.53
N ILE A 6 30.43 -9.76 -24.46
CA ILE A 6 29.18 -9.04 -24.18
C ILE A 6 28.23 -9.95 -23.39
N LEU A 7 28.10 -11.21 -23.77
CA LEU A 7 27.27 -12.18 -23.08
C LEU A 7 27.71 -12.43 -21.62
N ARG A 8 29.02 -12.37 -21.38
CA ARG A 8 29.60 -12.58 -20.03
C ARG A 8 29.36 -11.40 -19.08
N LYS A 9 29.20 -10.18 -19.58
CA LYS A 9 28.93 -8.96 -18.79
C LYS A 9 27.45 -8.66 -18.60
N VAL A 10 26.58 -9.11 -19.53
CA VAL A 10 25.13 -8.87 -19.46
C VAL A 10 24.45 -9.89 -18.53
N CYS A 11 24.96 -11.12 -18.44
CA CYS A 11 24.38 -12.17 -17.62
C CYS A 11 24.28 -11.82 -16.11
N PRO A 12 25.32 -11.25 -15.45
CA PRO A 12 25.24 -10.91 -14.03
C PRO A 12 24.28 -9.73 -13.76
N LEU A 13 24.16 -8.80 -14.69
CA LEU A 13 23.21 -7.67 -14.57
C LEU A 13 21.76 -8.12 -14.71
N LEU A 14 21.46 -9.01 -15.63
CA LEU A 14 20.12 -9.60 -15.80
C LEU A 14 19.73 -10.46 -14.61
N VAL A 15 20.65 -11.24 -14.05
CA VAL A 15 20.41 -12.03 -12.85
C VAL A 15 20.18 -11.13 -11.64
N ALA A 16 20.93 -10.04 -11.49
CA ALA A 16 20.72 -9.08 -10.42
C ALA A 16 19.38 -8.36 -10.53
N CYS A 17 18.93 -7.98 -11.74
CA CYS A 17 17.61 -7.40 -11.96
C CYS A 17 16.49 -8.40 -11.66
N LEU A 18 16.62 -9.67 -12.03
CA LEU A 18 15.65 -10.72 -11.70
C LEU A 18 15.56 -10.95 -10.19
N LEU A 19 16.66 -10.93 -9.46
CA LEU A 19 16.69 -11.11 -8.01
C LEU A 19 16.09 -9.90 -7.28
N LEU A 20 16.23 -8.69 -7.82
CA LEU A 20 15.60 -7.49 -7.26
C LEU A 20 14.09 -7.47 -7.51
N ALA A 21 13.62 -7.95 -8.65
CA ALA A 21 12.20 -8.07 -8.96
C ALA A 21 11.48 -9.07 -8.04
N GLN A 22 12.15 -10.12 -7.60
CA GLN A 22 11.57 -11.09 -6.67
C GLN A 22 11.37 -10.54 -5.26
N ARG A 23 12.14 -9.56 -4.84
CA ARG A 23 11.98 -8.92 -3.52
C ARG A 23 10.73 -8.05 -3.44
N ALA A 24 10.26 -7.48 -4.55
CA ALA A 24 9.02 -6.69 -4.58
C ALA A 24 7.76 -7.53 -4.34
N ASN A 25 7.77 -8.81 -4.71
CA ASN A 25 6.64 -9.72 -4.50
C ASN A 25 6.65 -10.40 -3.11
N ALA A 26 7.77 -10.39 -2.38
CA ALA A 26 7.87 -11.03 -1.08
C ALA A 26 7.14 -10.25 0.04
N GLN A 27 6.82 -8.98 -0.18
CA GLN A 27 6.14 -8.14 0.82
C GLN A 27 4.63 -8.33 0.86
N SER A 28 4.00 -8.81 -0.20
CA SER A 28 2.55 -9.04 -0.25
C SER A 28 2.08 -10.22 0.60
N GLY A 29 2.97 -11.18 0.93
CA GLY A 29 2.66 -12.33 1.79
C GLY A 29 2.95 -12.12 3.28
N GLN A 30 3.57 -11.00 3.67
CA GLN A 30 4.03 -10.78 5.03
C GLN A 30 2.89 -10.54 6.04
N PHE A 31 1.74 -10.07 5.57
CA PHE A 31 0.59 -9.73 6.41
C PHE A 31 -0.60 -10.68 6.27
N GLY A 32 -0.42 -11.80 5.56
CA GLY A 32 -1.50 -12.71 5.22
C GLY A 32 -2.37 -12.24 4.04
N GLU A 33 -3.39 -13.01 3.71
CA GLU A 33 -4.34 -12.68 2.66
C GLU A 33 -5.53 -11.93 3.26
N VAL A 34 -5.79 -10.73 2.74
CA VAL A 34 -6.93 -9.90 3.14
C VAL A 34 -7.98 -9.92 2.03
N ALA A 35 -9.15 -10.45 2.34
CA ALA A 35 -10.33 -10.35 1.49
C ALA A 35 -11.27 -9.30 2.06
N PHE A 36 -11.46 -8.18 1.34
CA PHE A 36 -12.33 -7.09 1.75
C PHE A 36 -13.10 -6.58 0.55
N ALA A 37 -14.41 -6.90 0.48
CA ALA A 37 -15.26 -6.44 -0.61
C ALA A 37 -15.46 -4.92 -0.52
N ASN A 38 -15.17 -4.22 -1.61
CA ASN A 38 -15.22 -2.77 -1.69
C ASN A 38 -15.47 -2.30 -3.14
N SER A 39 -15.71 -1.00 -3.32
CA SER A 39 -16.03 -0.38 -4.62
C SER A 39 -14.83 0.31 -5.29
N GLY A 40 -13.62 0.17 -4.77
CA GLY A 40 -12.42 0.81 -5.33
C GLY A 40 -12.05 0.22 -6.69
N ALA A 41 -11.50 1.06 -7.57
CA ALA A 41 -11.01 0.63 -8.86
C ALA A 41 -9.88 -0.41 -8.74
N ALA A 42 -9.76 -1.31 -9.72
CA ALA A 42 -8.79 -2.38 -9.70
C ALA A 42 -7.34 -1.93 -9.42
N PRO A 43 -6.82 -0.81 -9.96
CA PRO A 43 -5.47 -0.35 -9.65
C PRO A 43 -5.27 0.05 -8.18
N ALA A 44 -6.31 0.49 -7.48
CA ALA A 44 -6.23 0.91 -6.08
C ALA A 44 -6.31 -0.25 -5.08
N GLN A 45 -6.77 -1.43 -5.51
CA GLN A 45 -6.98 -2.58 -4.64
C GLN A 45 -5.73 -3.05 -3.89
N PRO A 46 -4.55 -3.21 -4.52
CA PRO A 46 -3.36 -3.67 -3.81
C PRO A 46 -2.95 -2.73 -2.67
N ALA A 47 -3.01 -1.41 -2.90
CA ALA A 47 -2.68 -0.41 -1.90
C ALA A 47 -3.71 -0.41 -0.76
N PHE A 48 -5.00 -0.46 -1.09
CA PHE A 48 -6.08 -0.50 -0.11
C PHE A 48 -6.00 -1.74 0.80
N LEU A 49 -5.89 -2.93 0.22
CA LEU A 49 -5.81 -4.19 0.98
C LEU A 49 -4.55 -4.25 1.86
N ARG A 50 -3.43 -3.72 1.37
CA ARG A 50 -2.23 -3.54 2.19
C ARG A 50 -2.49 -2.61 3.37
N GLY A 51 -3.18 -1.49 3.16
CA GLY A 51 -3.58 -0.56 4.22
C GLY A 51 -4.45 -1.25 5.28
N VAL A 52 -5.40 -2.07 4.88
CA VAL A 52 -6.26 -2.85 5.80
C VAL A 52 -5.42 -3.83 6.62
N ALA A 53 -4.50 -4.57 6.00
CA ALA A 53 -3.62 -5.49 6.71
C ALA A 53 -2.73 -4.77 7.75
N LEU A 54 -2.11 -3.66 7.35
CA LEU A 54 -1.26 -2.84 8.22
C LEU A 54 -2.04 -2.24 9.40
N LEU A 55 -3.27 -1.76 9.15
CA LEU A 55 -4.15 -1.24 10.19
C LEU A 55 -4.46 -2.29 11.26
N HIS A 56 -4.74 -3.53 10.87
CA HIS A 56 -4.99 -4.64 11.78
C HIS A 56 -3.73 -5.12 12.53
N ASN A 57 -2.55 -4.83 11.97
CA ASN A 57 -1.27 -5.08 12.62
C ASN A 57 -0.77 -3.90 13.47
N PHE A 58 -1.61 -2.87 13.69
CA PHE A 58 -1.28 -1.66 14.45
C PHE A 58 -0.12 -0.84 13.87
N GLN A 59 0.17 -1.00 12.59
CA GLN A 59 1.18 -0.24 11.85
C GLN A 59 0.51 0.99 11.21
N TYR A 60 0.14 1.95 12.05
CA TYR A 60 -0.75 3.05 11.67
C TYR A 60 -0.17 4.00 10.63
N ASP A 61 1.11 4.35 10.72
CA ASP A 61 1.75 5.27 9.79
C ASP A 61 1.87 4.67 8.38
N GLU A 62 2.28 3.41 8.30
CA GLU A 62 2.37 2.66 7.05
C GLU A 62 0.99 2.38 6.46
N ALA A 63 -0.01 2.12 7.31
CA ALA A 63 -1.40 1.96 6.87
C ALA A 63 -1.93 3.27 6.27
N ALA A 64 -1.69 4.41 6.91
CA ALA A 64 -2.08 5.72 6.39
C ALA A 64 -1.44 6.00 5.03
N ALA A 65 -0.16 5.68 4.87
CA ALA A 65 0.54 5.84 3.59
C ALA A 65 -0.08 4.96 2.48
N ALA A 66 -0.42 3.71 2.80
CA ALA A 66 -1.06 2.79 1.86
C ALA A 66 -2.47 3.25 1.45
N PHE A 67 -3.27 3.75 2.39
CA PHE A 67 -4.58 4.31 2.06
C PHE A 67 -4.50 5.57 1.21
N ARG A 68 -3.52 6.45 1.44
CA ARG A 68 -3.27 7.62 0.57
C ARG A 68 -2.85 7.22 -0.83
N GLU A 69 -2.05 6.17 -0.98
CA GLU A 69 -1.72 5.61 -2.30
C GLU A 69 -2.98 5.15 -3.02
N ALA A 70 -3.90 4.44 -2.33
CA ALA A 70 -5.18 4.04 -2.91
C ALA A 70 -6.05 5.24 -3.32
N GLN A 71 -6.07 6.32 -2.53
CA GLN A 71 -6.77 7.57 -2.85
C GLN A 71 -6.18 8.24 -4.12
N HIS A 72 -4.86 8.19 -4.30
CA HIS A 72 -4.22 8.72 -5.53
C HIS A 72 -4.59 7.91 -6.77
N LEU A 73 -4.71 6.59 -6.63
CA LEU A 73 -5.06 5.70 -7.74
C LEU A 73 -6.55 5.71 -8.07
N ASP A 74 -7.39 6.01 -7.09
CA ASP A 74 -8.84 6.18 -7.23
C ASP A 74 -9.35 7.26 -6.26
N PRO A 75 -9.41 8.53 -6.70
CA PRO A 75 -9.86 9.63 -5.85
C PRO A 75 -11.31 9.51 -5.37
N GLY A 76 -12.16 8.77 -6.08
CA GLY A 76 -13.54 8.49 -5.68
C GLY A 76 -13.70 7.34 -4.69
N PHE A 77 -12.62 6.68 -4.29
CA PHE A 77 -12.66 5.51 -3.42
C PHE A 77 -12.87 5.90 -1.94
N ALA A 78 -14.11 6.12 -1.54
CA ALA A 78 -14.47 6.57 -0.19
C ALA A 78 -13.89 5.72 0.94
N MET A 79 -13.79 4.39 0.76
CA MET A 79 -13.23 3.48 1.78
C MET A 79 -11.74 3.70 2.04
N ALA A 80 -10.99 4.21 1.07
CA ALA A 80 -9.58 4.55 1.29
C ALA A 80 -9.43 5.78 2.21
N TYR A 81 -10.32 6.75 2.12
CA TYR A 81 -10.36 7.90 3.03
C TYR A 81 -10.83 7.49 4.43
N TRP A 82 -11.81 6.59 4.51
CA TRP A 82 -12.22 6.00 5.78
C TRP A 82 -11.05 5.24 6.43
N GLY A 83 -10.34 4.42 5.66
CA GLY A 83 -9.19 3.66 6.15
C GLY A 83 -8.09 4.57 6.70
N GLU A 84 -7.74 5.64 5.99
CA GLU A 84 -6.81 6.65 6.49
C GLU A 84 -7.33 7.28 7.80
N ALA A 85 -8.60 7.65 7.88
CA ALA A 85 -9.17 8.22 9.09
C ALA A 85 -9.09 7.26 10.30
N MET A 86 -9.21 5.96 10.07
CA MET A 86 -9.09 4.94 11.12
C MET A 86 -7.68 4.78 11.66
N THR A 87 -6.64 5.14 10.90
CA THR A 87 -5.26 5.09 11.38
C THR A 87 -4.95 6.10 12.49
N TYR A 88 -5.80 7.11 12.67
CA TYR A 88 -5.69 8.10 13.76
C TYR A 88 -6.48 7.72 15.02
N ASN A 89 -7.13 6.56 14.99
CA ASN A 89 -7.90 6.05 16.12
C ASN A 89 -7.16 4.86 16.76
N HIS A 90 -6.33 5.15 17.76
CA HIS A 90 -5.56 4.17 18.49
C HIS A 90 -6.33 3.64 19.69
N GLY A 91 -7.47 2.99 19.44
CA GLY A 91 -8.42 2.57 20.47
C GLY A 91 -7.82 1.72 21.58
N VAL A 92 -6.84 0.86 21.29
CA VAL A 92 -6.12 0.03 22.29
C VAL A 92 -5.33 0.89 23.27
N TRP A 93 -4.74 1.97 22.77
CA TRP A 93 -3.91 2.89 23.58
C TRP A 93 -4.73 4.03 24.22
N ARG A 94 -6.03 4.10 23.94
CA ARG A 94 -6.93 5.20 24.31
C ARG A 94 -6.45 6.56 23.76
N GLU A 95 -5.69 6.54 22.71
CA GLU A 95 -5.24 7.74 21.99
C GLU A 95 -6.13 7.97 20.78
N GLN A 96 -6.64 9.18 20.66
CA GLN A 96 -7.50 9.57 19.56
C GLN A 96 -7.16 10.98 19.09
N ASP A 97 -6.63 11.09 17.87
CA ASP A 97 -6.55 12.38 17.19
C ASP A 97 -7.87 12.68 16.50
N SER A 98 -8.59 13.67 17.00
CA SER A 98 -9.90 14.05 16.46
C SER A 98 -9.82 15.04 15.30
N VAL A 99 -8.65 15.60 15.00
CA VAL A 99 -8.43 16.62 13.96
C VAL A 99 -8.04 16.00 12.63
N ALA A 100 -7.02 15.13 12.65
CA ALA A 100 -6.50 14.48 11.45
C ALA A 100 -7.54 13.64 10.70
N PRO A 101 -8.39 12.81 11.37
CA PRO A 101 -9.44 12.05 10.67
C PRO A 101 -10.48 12.92 9.98
N ARG A 102 -10.78 14.11 10.52
CA ARG A 102 -11.70 15.05 9.85
C ARG A 102 -11.13 15.56 8.53
N GLY A 103 -9.82 15.81 8.47
CA GLY A 103 -9.13 16.21 7.25
C GLY A 103 -9.16 15.10 6.18
N ALA A 104 -8.92 13.86 6.54
CA ALA A 104 -9.00 12.71 5.63
C ALA A 104 -10.42 12.55 5.05
N ARG A 105 -11.44 12.59 5.91
CA ARG A 105 -12.85 12.49 5.51
C ARG A 105 -13.30 13.65 4.63
N ALA A 106 -12.85 14.88 4.92
CA ALA A 106 -13.21 16.04 4.11
C ALA A 106 -12.69 15.93 2.67
N ARG A 107 -11.48 15.38 2.47
CA ARG A 107 -10.94 15.11 1.13
C ARG A 107 -11.80 14.10 0.36
N GLY A 108 -12.30 13.07 1.02
CA GLY A 108 -13.17 12.08 0.40
C GLY A 108 -14.57 12.58 0.03
N CYS A 109 -15.05 13.68 0.64
CA CYS A 109 -16.34 14.28 0.29
C CYS A 109 -16.25 15.21 -0.93
N VAL A 110 -15.07 15.60 -1.37
CA VAL A 110 -14.84 16.54 -2.49
C VAL A 110 -14.47 15.80 -3.77
N ALA A 111 -14.05 14.55 -3.67
CA ALA A 111 -13.71 13.68 -4.79
C ALA A 111 -14.95 12.98 -5.34
#